data_38b64076b51c6b3dce99ff5615573106
#
_entry.id   38b64076b51c6b3dce99ff5615573106
#
_cell.length_a   1.000
_cell.length_b   1.000
_cell.length_c   1.000
_cell.angle_alpha   90.00
_cell.angle_beta   90.00
_cell.angle_gamma   90.00
#
_symmetry.space_group_name_H-M   'P 1'
#
loop_
_entity.id
_entity.type
_entity.pdbx_description
1 polymer ?
#
loop_
_entity_poly.entity_id
_entity_poly.type
_entity_poly.pdbx_seq_one_letter_code
_entity_poly.pdbx_strand_id
1 'polypeptide(L)'
;TGERYVRTSFDYDGSAGAVWGYDGYQGVTSLTAMGAINRGDMEEMEARLPWRILKYEMVEDFTGEGQWRGGPGIHWEAVNEGSDGQMATGSSDGDVVQGFGAQGGNPSPVCRTYIDRGDERIRVKPHRMVDVKEGDIIIKQSSGGGGVGYPADRDPEMVLEDVINELVSIKAAREIYKVEIDLETKTINEVETKKLRAA
;
A
#
# COMPACT_ATOMS: atom_id res chain seq x y z
N THR A 1 19.43 -1.02 -28.04
CA THR A 1 20.67 -0.25 -28.21
C THR A 1 21.91 -1.03 -27.78
N GLY A 2 21.82 -2.11 -26.99
CA GLY A 2 22.93 -2.87 -26.42
C GLY A 2 23.67 -2.18 -25.27
N GLU A 3 23.21 -1.04 -24.83
CA GLU A 3 23.77 -0.34 -23.69
C GLU A 3 23.26 -0.93 -22.37
N ARG A 4 24.17 -1.11 -21.42
CA ARG A 4 23.82 -1.53 -20.06
C ARG A 4 23.36 -0.31 -19.27
N TYR A 5 22.29 -0.46 -18.52
CA TYR A 5 21.84 0.55 -17.56
C TYR A 5 21.66 -0.06 -16.18
N VAL A 6 21.79 0.77 -15.16
CA VAL A 6 21.42 0.44 -13.79
C VAL A 6 20.42 1.50 -13.34
N ARG A 7 19.30 1.06 -12.78
CA ARG A 7 18.29 1.94 -12.20
C ARG A 7 18.12 1.63 -10.73
N THR A 8 18.11 2.66 -9.93
CA THR A 8 17.58 2.60 -8.57
C THR A 8 16.22 3.29 -8.57
N SER A 9 15.19 2.60 -8.11
CA SER A 9 13.84 3.14 -8.07
C SER A 9 13.28 3.13 -6.65
N PHE A 10 12.52 4.17 -6.33
CA PHE A 10 11.77 4.33 -5.09
C PHE A 10 10.28 4.49 -5.39
N ASP A 11 9.78 3.80 -6.42
CA ASP A 11 8.48 4.06 -7.03
C ASP A 11 7.31 3.49 -6.21
N TYR A 12 7.58 2.70 -5.16
CA TYR A 12 6.57 1.98 -4.39
C TYR A 12 6.84 2.05 -2.88
N ASP A 13 7.06 3.25 -2.39
CA ASP A 13 7.32 3.46 -0.97
C ASP A 13 6.14 3.03 -0.09
N GLY A 14 6.46 2.62 1.13
CA GLY A 14 5.47 2.36 2.15
C GLY A 14 4.75 3.64 2.59
N SER A 15 3.72 3.48 3.37
CA SER A 15 2.98 4.59 3.95
C SER A 15 3.33 4.80 5.41
N ALA A 16 3.14 6.03 5.90
CA ALA A 16 3.40 6.37 7.29
C ALA A 16 2.38 5.73 8.23
N GLY A 17 2.83 5.37 9.44
CA GLY A 17 1.92 5.09 10.53
C GLY A 17 1.13 6.32 10.95
N ALA A 18 -0.02 6.10 11.56
CA ALA A 18 -0.81 7.16 12.18
C ALA A 18 -0.10 7.74 13.40
N VAL A 19 -0.47 8.96 13.77
CA VAL A 19 -0.16 9.56 15.05
C VAL A 19 -1.45 9.98 15.73
N TRP A 20 -1.42 10.22 17.02
CA TRP A 20 -2.61 10.70 17.72
C TRP A 20 -3.10 12.01 17.11
N GLY A 21 -4.34 12.02 16.63
CA GLY A 21 -4.96 13.18 15.99
C GLY A 21 -4.88 13.22 14.47
N TYR A 22 -4.09 12.35 13.84
CA TYR A 22 -3.88 12.38 12.38
C TYR A 22 -3.70 10.99 11.80
N ASP A 23 -4.35 10.75 10.68
CA ASP A 23 -4.12 9.57 9.86
C ASP A 23 -2.70 9.56 9.25
N GLY A 24 -2.19 8.38 8.96
CA GLY A 24 -0.90 8.22 8.30
C GLY A 24 -0.93 8.71 6.85
N TYR A 25 0.12 9.39 6.43
CA TYR A 25 0.28 9.81 5.05
C TYR A 25 0.58 8.64 4.13
N GLN A 26 0.00 8.66 2.93
CA GLN A 26 0.29 7.70 1.89
C GLN A 26 1.62 8.00 1.20
N GLY A 27 2.30 6.92 0.81
CA GLY A 27 3.44 7.04 -0.07
C GLY A 27 4.58 7.90 0.45
N VAL A 28 4.90 7.76 1.71
CA VAL A 28 6.04 8.45 2.33
C VAL A 28 7.32 7.74 1.94
N THR A 29 8.28 8.48 1.42
CA THR A 29 9.59 7.95 1.07
C THR A 29 10.34 7.41 2.28
N SER A 30 11.33 6.55 2.03
CA SER A 30 12.12 5.92 3.08
C SER A 30 12.68 6.94 4.08
N LEU A 31 12.87 6.52 5.30
CA LEU A 31 13.42 7.32 6.40
C LEU A 31 14.75 8.01 6.03
N THR A 32 15.54 7.40 5.15
CA THR A 32 16.80 7.95 4.68
C THR A 32 16.66 9.21 3.83
N ALA A 33 15.46 9.42 3.28
CA ALA A 33 15.16 10.55 2.41
C ALA A 33 14.48 11.70 3.15
N MET A 34 13.96 11.49 4.36
CA MET A 34 13.23 12.47 5.16
C MET A 34 12.16 13.25 4.37
N GLY A 35 11.49 12.59 3.40
CA GLY A 35 10.55 13.24 2.50
C GLY A 35 11.18 14.12 1.41
N ALA A 36 12.51 14.13 1.29
CA ALA A 36 13.22 15.00 0.34
C ALA A 36 13.42 14.37 -1.05
N ILE A 37 13.07 13.11 -1.26
CA ILE A 37 13.12 12.48 -2.58
C ILE A 37 11.75 12.63 -3.24
N ASN A 38 11.72 13.37 -4.34
CA ASN A 38 10.58 13.34 -5.24
C ASN A 38 10.55 11.98 -5.94
N ARG A 39 9.35 11.39 -6.03
CA ARG A 39 9.15 10.24 -6.88
C ARG A 39 9.37 10.64 -8.33
N GLY A 40 9.98 9.72 -9.09
CA GLY A 40 10.02 9.87 -10.53
C GLY A 40 8.61 9.84 -11.10
N ASP A 41 8.41 10.61 -12.15
CA ASP A 41 7.23 10.53 -12.97
C ASP A 41 7.19 9.18 -13.70
N MET A 42 6.05 8.50 -13.70
CA MET A 42 5.91 7.19 -14.33
C MET A 42 6.05 7.28 -15.85
N GLU A 43 5.54 8.33 -16.47
CA GLU A 43 5.68 8.58 -17.89
C GLU A 43 7.15 8.85 -18.27
N GLU A 44 7.90 9.56 -17.44
CA GLU A 44 9.33 9.74 -17.63
C GLU A 44 10.09 8.41 -17.53
N MET A 45 9.66 7.54 -16.62
CA MET A 45 10.22 6.21 -16.51
C MET A 45 10.01 5.39 -17.78
N GLU A 46 8.78 5.34 -18.29
CA GLU A 46 8.45 4.63 -19.51
C GLU A 46 9.16 5.20 -20.76
N ALA A 47 9.32 6.53 -20.80
CA ALA A 47 10.04 7.19 -21.90
C ALA A 47 11.54 6.89 -21.93
N ARG A 48 12.15 6.60 -20.79
CA ARG A 48 13.60 6.39 -20.67
C ARG A 48 14.03 4.93 -20.59
N LEU A 49 13.14 4.05 -20.13
CA LEU A 49 13.45 2.68 -19.81
C LEU A 49 12.45 1.75 -20.50
N PRO A 50 12.85 0.53 -20.86
CA PRO A 50 11.97 -0.43 -21.48
C PRO A 50 11.07 -1.13 -20.45
N TRP A 51 10.37 -0.34 -19.69
CA TRP A 51 9.40 -0.77 -18.69
C TRP A 51 8.07 -0.09 -18.95
N ARG A 52 6.99 -0.83 -18.92
CA ARG A 52 5.64 -0.28 -19.00
C ARG A 52 4.89 -0.52 -17.72
N ILE A 53 4.34 0.53 -17.13
CA ILE A 53 3.57 0.49 -15.91
C ILE A 53 2.17 -0.04 -16.21
N LEU A 54 1.76 -1.08 -15.51
CA LEU A 54 0.44 -1.68 -15.63
C LEU A 54 -0.51 -1.18 -14.55
N LYS A 55 0.02 -0.95 -13.34
CA LYS A 55 -0.72 -0.46 -12.18
C LYS A 55 0.12 0.42 -11.29
N TYR A 56 -0.50 1.42 -10.72
CA TYR A 56 0.04 2.23 -9.64
C TYR A 56 -1.12 2.83 -8.85
N GLU A 57 -1.54 2.14 -7.79
CA GLU A 57 -2.76 2.46 -7.05
C GLU A 57 -2.60 2.23 -5.55
N MET A 58 -3.42 2.89 -4.74
CA MET A 58 -3.59 2.55 -3.33
C MET A 58 -4.43 1.29 -3.21
N VAL A 59 -4.18 0.49 -2.19
CA VAL A 59 -4.88 -0.77 -1.99
C VAL A 59 -5.92 -0.62 -0.89
N GLU A 60 -7.17 -0.92 -1.22
CA GLU A 60 -8.28 -0.97 -0.27
C GLU A 60 -7.98 -1.97 0.86
N ASP A 61 -8.34 -1.63 2.08
CA ASP A 61 -8.10 -2.42 3.31
C ASP A 61 -6.63 -2.78 3.57
N PHE A 62 -5.70 -2.06 2.95
CA PHE A 62 -4.28 -2.37 3.10
C PHE A 62 -3.55 -1.34 3.98
N THR A 63 -4.06 -1.18 5.19
CA THR A 63 -3.56 -0.26 6.22
C THR A 63 -3.67 -0.90 7.60
N GLY A 64 -3.00 -0.36 8.60
CA GLY A 64 -3.31 -0.64 10.00
C GLY A 64 -4.51 0.19 10.44
N GLU A 65 -5.61 -0.48 10.78
CA GLU A 65 -6.83 0.19 11.20
C GLU A 65 -6.67 0.78 12.61
N GLY A 66 -7.32 1.89 12.87
CA GLY A 66 -7.29 2.58 14.14
C GLY A 66 -8.32 3.70 14.20
N GLN A 67 -8.46 4.36 15.34
CA GLN A 67 -9.15 5.64 15.41
C GLN A 67 -8.54 6.63 14.41
N TRP A 68 -7.21 6.60 14.34
CA TRP A 68 -6.39 7.20 13.29
C TRP A 68 -5.78 6.04 12.50
N ARG A 69 -6.15 5.89 11.23
CA ARG A 69 -5.63 4.80 10.41
C ARG A 69 -4.25 5.11 9.88
N GLY A 70 -3.45 4.09 9.67
CA GLY A 70 -2.21 4.23 8.90
C GLY A 70 -2.49 4.67 7.45
N GLY A 71 -1.49 5.13 6.75
CA GLY A 71 -1.58 5.36 5.31
C GLY A 71 -1.77 4.04 4.57
N PRO A 72 -2.52 4.00 3.46
CA PRO A 72 -2.75 2.78 2.68
C PRO A 72 -1.47 2.32 1.98
N GLY A 73 -1.31 1.03 1.81
CA GLY A 73 -0.25 0.48 0.97
C GLY A 73 -0.46 0.78 -0.50
N ILE A 74 0.60 0.68 -1.27
CA ILE A 74 0.61 0.95 -2.71
C ILE A 74 0.84 -0.36 -3.45
N HIS A 75 0.07 -0.58 -4.49
CA HIS A 75 0.26 -1.64 -5.47
C HIS A 75 0.89 -1.06 -6.74
N TRP A 76 2.01 -1.64 -7.14
CA TRP A 76 2.75 -1.26 -8.33
C TRP A 76 3.03 -2.50 -9.17
N GLU A 77 2.69 -2.42 -10.46
CA GLU A 77 2.99 -3.47 -11.44
C GLU A 77 3.65 -2.86 -12.67
N ALA A 78 4.72 -3.49 -13.15
CA ALA A 78 5.33 -3.11 -14.41
C ALA A 78 5.85 -4.33 -15.16
N VAL A 79 5.73 -4.31 -16.48
CA VAL A 79 6.29 -5.33 -17.37
C VAL A 79 7.65 -4.87 -17.90
N ASN A 80 8.62 -5.81 -17.90
CA ASN A 80 9.91 -5.61 -18.56
C ASN A 80 9.74 -5.86 -20.07
N GLU A 81 9.74 -4.82 -20.87
CA GLU A 81 9.68 -4.89 -22.33
C GLU A 81 11.08 -4.84 -22.98
N GLY A 82 12.12 -4.90 -22.15
CA GLY A 82 13.51 -4.90 -22.58
C GLY A 82 14.17 -6.26 -22.56
N SER A 83 15.47 -6.26 -22.44
CA SER A 83 16.27 -7.48 -22.34
C SER A 83 16.28 -8.06 -20.94
N ASP A 84 16.75 -9.30 -20.83
CA ASP A 84 17.04 -9.96 -19.56
C ASP A 84 18.02 -9.13 -18.71
N GLY A 85 17.80 -9.12 -17.42
CA GLY A 85 18.59 -8.39 -16.46
C GLY A 85 18.50 -8.96 -15.05
N GLN A 86 18.90 -8.16 -14.08
CA GLN A 86 18.79 -8.52 -12.67
C GLN A 86 18.14 -7.40 -11.87
N MET A 87 17.29 -7.78 -10.93
CA MET A 87 16.69 -6.90 -9.95
C MET A 87 17.23 -7.24 -8.56
N ALA A 88 17.73 -6.22 -7.86
CA ALA A 88 18.02 -6.33 -6.44
C ALA A 88 16.84 -5.76 -5.65
N THR A 89 16.29 -6.57 -4.75
CA THR A 89 15.35 -6.07 -3.75
C THR A 89 16.14 -5.55 -2.57
N GLY A 90 16.12 -4.25 -2.37
CA GLY A 90 16.80 -3.59 -1.24
C GLY A 90 16.05 -3.78 0.08
N SER A 91 15.73 -2.71 0.73
CA SER A 91 14.96 -2.69 1.97
C SER A 91 13.50 -3.06 1.71
N SER A 92 13.11 -4.24 2.12
CA SER A 92 11.72 -4.74 2.12
C SER A 92 11.44 -5.42 3.45
N ASP A 93 11.93 -4.85 4.55
CA ASP A 93 11.88 -5.46 5.88
C ASP A 93 10.45 -5.67 6.37
N GLY A 94 9.51 -4.86 5.91
CA GLY A 94 8.06 -5.05 6.11
C GLY A 94 7.49 -6.34 5.48
N ASP A 95 8.28 -7.15 4.76
CA ASP A 95 7.88 -8.48 4.30
C ASP A 95 7.83 -9.51 5.44
N VAL A 96 8.60 -9.29 6.49
CA VAL A 96 8.72 -10.20 7.64
C VAL A 96 8.14 -9.60 8.91
N VAL A 97 8.42 -8.32 9.15
CA VAL A 97 7.98 -7.60 10.35
C VAL A 97 6.97 -6.53 9.95
N GLN A 98 5.77 -6.64 10.50
CA GLN A 98 4.73 -5.63 10.31
C GLN A 98 5.08 -4.33 11.07
N GLY A 99 4.70 -3.19 10.52
CA GLY A 99 4.62 -1.96 11.29
C GLY A 99 3.60 -2.15 12.41
N PHE A 100 3.97 -1.87 13.66
CA PHE A 100 3.06 -2.06 14.79
C PHE A 100 1.97 -0.98 14.83
N GLY A 101 0.80 -1.36 15.35
CA GLY A 101 -0.22 -0.41 15.77
C GLY A 101 0.03 0.04 17.20
N ALA A 102 -0.53 1.17 17.59
CA ALA A 102 -0.38 1.73 18.94
C ALA A 102 -1.74 2.02 19.58
N GLN A 103 -1.79 1.92 20.91
CA GLN A 103 -2.96 2.30 21.73
C GLN A 103 -4.28 1.63 21.31
N GLY A 104 -4.22 0.38 20.85
CA GLY A 104 -5.39 -0.37 20.37
C GLY A 104 -5.56 -0.36 18.84
N GLY A 105 -4.72 0.35 18.12
CA GLY A 105 -4.68 0.29 16.65
C GLY A 105 -4.03 -1.00 16.15
N ASN A 106 -4.40 -1.41 14.95
CA ASN A 106 -3.90 -2.62 14.30
C ASN A 106 -2.55 -2.40 13.61
N PRO A 107 -1.74 -3.47 13.47
CA PRO A 107 -0.50 -3.40 12.72
C PRO A 107 -0.77 -3.22 11.22
N SER A 108 0.22 -2.69 10.50
CA SER A 108 0.14 -2.61 9.04
C SER A 108 0.18 -3.99 8.39
N PRO A 109 -0.43 -4.17 7.21
CA PRO A 109 -0.16 -5.33 6.37
C PRO A 109 1.32 -5.40 5.96
N VAL A 110 1.79 -6.61 5.66
CA VAL A 110 3.18 -6.83 5.22
C VAL A 110 3.36 -6.48 3.74
N CYS A 111 4.53 -5.96 3.35
CA CYS A 111 4.87 -5.77 1.95
C CYS A 111 5.15 -7.11 1.24
N ARG A 112 4.99 -7.12 -0.08
CA ARG A 112 5.25 -8.30 -0.91
C ARG A 112 5.83 -7.90 -2.26
N THR A 113 6.73 -8.74 -2.76
CA THR A 113 7.26 -8.62 -4.12
C THR A 113 7.12 -9.95 -4.83
N TYR A 114 6.63 -9.91 -6.07
CA TYR A 114 6.50 -11.07 -6.93
C TYR A 114 7.02 -10.76 -8.32
N ILE A 115 7.35 -11.82 -9.05
CA ILE A 115 7.58 -11.81 -10.50
C ILE A 115 6.61 -12.80 -11.10
N ASP A 116 5.74 -12.33 -11.98
CA ASP A 116 4.92 -13.20 -12.82
C ASP A 116 5.66 -13.46 -14.12
N ARG A 117 5.93 -14.74 -14.41
CA ARG A 117 6.64 -15.23 -15.58
C ARG A 117 5.79 -16.27 -16.28
N GLY A 118 5.06 -15.89 -17.30
CA GLY A 118 4.05 -16.76 -17.91
C GLY A 118 3.01 -17.16 -16.86
N ASP A 119 2.85 -18.46 -16.63
CA ASP A 119 1.89 -19.01 -15.65
C ASP A 119 2.47 -19.16 -14.23
N GLU A 120 3.75 -18.83 -14.03
CA GLU A 120 4.43 -18.97 -12.75
C GLU A 120 4.46 -17.64 -11.99
N ARG A 121 4.05 -17.64 -10.71
CA ARG A 121 4.24 -16.54 -9.76
C ARG A 121 5.38 -16.84 -8.82
N ILE A 122 6.46 -16.10 -8.93
CA ILE A 122 7.69 -16.25 -8.15
C ILE A 122 7.71 -15.22 -7.03
N ARG A 123 7.71 -15.66 -5.77
CA ARG A 123 7.88 -14.72 -4.64
C ARG A 123 9.34 -14.30 -4.51
N VAL A 124 9.59 -13.01 -4.51
CA VAL A 124 10.92 -12.43 -4.28
C VAL A 124 11.05 -12.03 -2.82
N LYS A 125 12.00 -12.64 -2.12
CA LYS A 125 12.29 -12.30 -0.72
C LYS A 125 13.14 -11.03 -0.63
N PRO A 126 13.09 -10.30 0.52
CA PRO A 126 13.96 -9.17 0.79
C PRO A 126 15.45 -9.50 0.63
N HIS A 127 16.24 -8.50 0.30
CA HIS A 127 17.72 -8.58 0.21
C HIS A 127 18.21 -9.72 -0.72
N ARG A 128 17.52 -9.87 -1.86
CA ARG A 128 17.89 -10.85 -2.89
C ARG A 128 18.14 -10.17 -4.23
N MET A 129 19.06 -10.74 -4.96
CA MET A 129 19.23 -10.48 -6.38
C MET A 129 18.55 -11.62 -7.15
N VAL A 130 17.70 -11.28 -8.08
CA VAL A 130 16.94 -12.22 -8.90
C VAL A 130 17.04 -11.84 -10.37
N ASP A 131 17.04 -12.86 -11.23
CA ASP A 131 17.01 -12.64 -12.68
C ASP A 131 15.61 -12.20 -13.10
N VAL A 132 15.57 -11.19 -13.95
CA VAL A 132 14.35 -10.67 -14.59
C VAL A 132 14.51 -10.87 -16.08
N LYS A 133 13.48 -11.42 -16.72
CA LYS A 133 13.45 -11.70 -18.15
C LYS A 133 12.56 -10.70 -18.90
N GLU A 134 12.76 -10.61 -20.19
CA GLU A 134 11.82 -9.94 -21.06
C GLU A 134 10.43 -10.58 -20.93
N GLY A 135 9.40 -9.75 -20.77
CA GLY A 135 8.01 -10.17 -20.55
C GLY A 135 7.64 -10.45 -19.10
N ASP A 136 8.61 -10.48 -18.15
CA ASP A 136 8.28 -10.62 -16.73
C ASP A 136 7.49 -9.40 -16.22
N ILE A 137 6.46 -9.66 -15.41
CA ILE A 137 5.73 -8.62 -14.69
C ILE A 137 6.24 -8.57 -13.26
N ILE A 138 6.80 -7.45 -12.87
CA ILE A 138 7.21 -7.22 -11.49
C ILE A 138 6.02 -6.62 -10.74
N ILE A 139 5.64 -7.28 -9.66
CA ILE A 139 4.54 -6.86 -8.79
C ILE A 139 5.12 -6.51 -7.43
N LYS A 140 4.85 -5.30 -6.99
CA LYS A 140 5.28 -4.80 -5.69
C LYS A 140 4.08 -4.25 -4.93
N GLN A 141 3.89 -4.75 -3.74
CA GLN A 141 2.89 -4.28 -2.81
C GLN A 141 3.61 -3.75 -1.57
N SER A 142 3.61 -2.43 -1.40
CA SER A 142 4.22 -1.82 -0.22
C SER A 142 3.34 -2.01 1.00
N SER A 143 3.93 -1.97 2.18
CA SER A 143 3.15 -1.98 3.42
C SER A 143 2.38 -0.68 3.59
N GLY A 144 1.20 -0.78 4.17
CA GLY A 144 0.53 0.37 4.79
C GLY A 144 1.24 0.81 6.07
N GLY A 145 0.78 1.88 6.69
CA GLY A 145 1.17 2.30 8.02
C GLY A 145 0.39 1.58 9.13
N GLY A 146 0.91 1.55 10.35
CA GLY A 146 0.17 1.08 11.53
C GLY A 146 -0.85 2.10 12.02
N GLY A 147 -1.97 1.64 12.60
CA GLY A 147 -3.03 2.48 13.17
C GLY A 147 -2.76 2.90 14.61
N VAL A 148 -3.47 3.91 15.08
CA VAL A 148 -3.42 4.41 16.47
C VAL A 148 -4.85 4.53 17.03
N GLY A 149 -5.07 4.05 18.25
CA GLY A 149 -6.38 4.02 18.91
C GLY A 149 -7.28 2.91 18.37
N TYR A 150 -8.37 2.63 19.07
CA TYR A 150 -9.28 1.57 18.64
C TYR A 150 -10.04 1.96 17.36
N PRO A 151 -10.12 1.05 16.35
CA PRO A 151 -10.83 1.34 15.10
C PRO A 151 -12.30 1.76 15.31
N ALA A 152 -12.99 1.15 16.31
CA ALA A 152 -14.38 1.49 16.62
C ALA A 152 -14.57 2.93 17.16
N ASP A 153 -13.49 3.60 17.58
CA ASP A 153 -13.52 5.00 18.04
C ASP A 153 -13.33 6.00 16.88
N ARG A 154 -13.05 5.52 15.65
CA ARG A 154 -12.95 6.39 14.49
C ARG A 154 -14.26 7.09 14.21
N ASP A 155 -14.20 8.39 13.90
CA ASP A 155 -15.36 9.15 13.51
C ASP A 155 -16.09 8.48 12.33
N PRO A 156 -17.40 8.19 12.43
CA PRO A 156 -18.16 7.56 11.35
C PRO A 156 -18.10 8.32 10.02
N GLU A 157 -18.03 9.65 10.04
CA GLU A 157 -17.90 10.46 8.83
C GLU A 157 -16.55 10.24 8.15
N MET A 158 -15.47 10.08 8.92
CA MET A 158 -14.15 9.72 8.37
C MET A 158 -14.16 8.32 7.76
N VAL A 159 -14.90 7.37 8.36
CA VAL A 159 -15.05 6.03 7.78
C VAL A 159 -15.83 6.08 6.47
N LEU A 160 -16.90 6.88 6.41
CA LEU A 160 -17.67 7.09 5.17
C LEU A 160 -16.79 7.70 4.08
N GLU A 161 -15.99 8.69 4.41
CA GLU A 161 -15.05 9.31 3.47
C GLU A 161 -14.01 8.29 2.96
N ASP A 162 -13.45 7.46 3.84
CA ASP A 162 -12.53 6.39 3.46
C ASP A 162 -13.18 5.37 2.52
N VAL A 163 -14.45 5.03 2.75
CA VAL A 163 -15.20 4.12 1.86
C VAL A 163 -15.46 4.75 0.50
N ILE A 164 -15.83 6.02 0.45
CA ILE A 164 -16.06 6.75 -0.81
C ILE A 164 -14.76 6.86 -1.63
N ASN A 165 -13.62 6.98 -0.94
CA ASN A 165 -12.30 7.06 -1.55
C ASN A 165 -11.65 5.68 -1.82
N GLU A 166 -12.39 4.58 -1.65
CA GLU A 166 -11.93 3.21 -1.87
C GLU A 166 -10.67 2.83 -1.05
N LEU A 167 -10.52 3.43 0.12
CA LEU A 167 -9.45 3.13 1.07
C LEU A 167 -9.86 2.06 2.09
N VAL A 168 -11.15 1.99 2.39
CA VAL A 168 -11.77 1.06 3.33
C VAL A 168 -12.99 0.42 2.66
N SER A 169 -13.06 -0.91 2.67
CA SER A 169 -14.23 -1.61 2.13
C SER A 169 -15.45 -1.44 3.04
N ILE A 170 -16.64 -1.59 2.46
CA ILE A 170 -17.91 -1.66 3.22
C ILE A 170 -17.85 -2.73 4.31
N LYS A 171 -17.20 -3.84 4.00
CA LYS A 171 -17.02 -4.94 4.96
C LYS A 171 -16.17 -4.50 6.14
N ALA A 172 -15.03 -3.87 5.89
CA ALA A 172 -14.15 -3.37 6.94
C ALA A 172 -14.80 -2.23 7.75
N ALA A 173 -15.54 -1.32 7.09
CA ALA A 173 -16.33 -0.30 7.76
C ALA A 173 -17.28 -0.92 8.81
N ARG A 174 -18.01 -1.96 8.43
CA ARG A 174 -18.95 -2.65 9.33
C ARG A 174 -18.23 -3.50 10.39
N GLU A 175 -17.31 -4.37 9.98
CA GLU A 175 -16.73 -5.39 10.86
C GLU A 175 -15.64 -4.83 11.79
N ILE A 176 -14.85 -3.87 11.32
CA ILE A 176 -13.69 -3.33 12.04
C ILE A 176 -14.04 -2.00 12.70
N TYR A 177 -14.52 -1.04 11.92
CA TYR A 177 -14.83 0.32 12.39
C TYR A 177 -16.21 0.42 13.05
N LYS A 178 -17.06 -0.62 12.93
CA LYS A 178 -18.41 -0.66 13.51
C LYS A 178 -19.30 0.47 12.98
N VAL A 179 -19.20 0.77 11.69
CA VAL A 179 -20.00 1.78 10.98
C VAL A 179 -20.80 1.11 9.88
N GLU A 180 -22.13 1.30 9.91
CA GLU A 180 -23.03 0.84 8.85
C GLU A 180 -23.24 1.94 7.84
N ILE A 181 -22.92 1.67 6.57
CA ILE A 181 -22.96 2.63 5.47
C ILE A 181 -23.88 2.09 4.37
N ASP A 182 -24.74 2.95 3.87
CA ASP A 182 -25.51 2.73 2.65
C ASP A 182 -24.77 3.36 1.46
N LEU A 183 -24.26 2.51 0.55
CA LEU A 183 -23.50 2.94 -0.61
C LEU A 183 -24.33 3.65 -1.68
N GLU A 184 -25.63 3.32 -1.79
CA GLU A 184 -26.50 3.94 -2.80
C GLU A 184 -26.76 5.40 -2.45
N THR A 185 -27.02 5.65 -1.18
CA THR A 185 -27.28 7.00 -0.67
C THR A 185 -26.02 7.72 -0.19
N LYS A 186 -24.91 7.00 -0.02
CA LYS A 186 -23.66 7.49 0.58
C LYS A 186 -23.89 8.12 1.96
N THR A 187 -24.64 7.42 2.80
CA THR A 187 -25.00 7.90 4.15
C THR A 187 -24.72 6.83 5.21
N ILE A 188 -24.52 7.30 6.43
CA ILE A 188 -24.34 6.46 7.61
C ILE A 188 -25.70 6.07 8.18
N ASN A 189 -25.93 4.79 8.42
CA ASN A 189 -27.06 4.33 9.24
C ASN A 189 -26.72 4.48 10.72
N GLU A 190 -27.06 5.63 11.29
CA GLU A 190 -26.73 5.97 12.70
C GLU A 190 -27.31 4.98 13.71
N VAL A 191 -28.51 4.44 13.48
CA VAL A 191 -29.17 3.52 14.41
C VAL A 191 -28.41 2.22 14.49
N GLU A 192 -28.04 1.65 13.34
CA GLU A 192 -27.29 0.41 13.28
C GLU A 192 -25.85 0.60 13.74
N THR A 193 -25.20 1.71 13.36
CA THR A 193 -23.86 2.08 13.83
C THR A 193 -23.80 2.14 15.37
N LYS A 194 -24.79 2.77 16.02
CA LYS A 194 -24.84 2.81 17.50
C LYS A 194 -24.97 1.41 18.11
N LYS A 195 -25.74 0.50 17.50
CA LYS A 195 -25.84 -0.89 17.97
C LYS A 195 -24.53 -1.65 17.81
N LEU A 196 -23.86 -1.51 16.64
CA LEU A 196 -22.58 -2.16 16.38
C LEU A 196 -21.48 -1.71 17.34
N ARG A 197 -21.49 -0.44 17.74
CA ARG A 197 -20.51 0.12 18.70
C ARG A 197 -20.82 -0.17 20.17
N ALA A 198 -22.06 -0.58 20.47
CA ALA A 198 -22.49 -0.94 21.84
C ALA A 198 -22.29 -2.43 22.15
N ALA A 199 -22.00 -3.27 21.15
CA ALA A 199 -21.82 -4.71 21.25
C ALA A 199 -20.36 -5.08 21.54
#